data_3b384bc8424d68a6ec24f5e15426eb8f
#
_entry.id   3b384bc8424d68a6ec24f5e15426eb8f
#
_cell.length_a   1.000
_cell.length_b   1.000
_cell.length_c   1.000
_cell.angle_alpha   90.00
_cell.angle_beta   90.00
_cell.angle_gamma   90.00
#
_symmetry.space_group_name_H-M   'P 1'
#
loop_
_entity.id
_entity.type
_entity.pdbx_description
1 polymer ?
#
loop_
_entity_poly.entity_id
_entity_poly.type
_entity_poly.pdbx_seq_one_letter_code
_entity_poly.pdbx_strand_id
1 'polypeptide(L)'
;MSKPTLYEFSGSAWCQVPKLAVEELGLQNVVEYKSVNLAEGANFNPEFLKVNPHGTVPTLVIEDGNTPKKYTDSTNATREILKLAPNAPKTNTHTDHELDKLIREVHSEEHDPNVLLLLAVNDEDRAAKAQGLPAAFLGGRQKALDQYAPAGGEFASFLQEKQKGNGALLSFYTGNPDEAVRQKMYADAAAQWKSAGNLIRGEITHILRKTPGSFLGGSDAPGEADFHLITWLARIITDAGGKPGSVSGEAFAALQQRIGSEPIDPVVAGYWDTWTQRPSFKKLGVH
;
A
#
# COMPACT_ATOMS: atom_id res chain seq x y z
N MET A 1 3.16 -29.58 9.78
CA MET A 1 3.84 -28.31 9.45
C MET A 1 3.02 -27.18 10.07
N SER A 2 3.68 -26.21 10.66
CA SER A 2 3.02 -24.97 11.14
C SER A 2 2.45 -24.21 9.94
N LYS A 3 1.39 -23.46 10.19
CA LYS A 3 0.80 -22.61 9.14
C LYS A 3 1.75 -21.46 8.80
N PRO A 4 1.81 -21.02 7.52
CA PRO A 4 2.43 -19.77 7.17
C PRO A 4 1.85 -18.61 8.00
N THR A 5 2.70 -17.73 8.53
CA THR A 5 2.29 -16.59 9.34
C THR A 5 2.50 -15.29 8.57
N LEU A 6 1.44 -14.55 8.31
CA LEU A 6 1.47 -13.23 7.69
C LEU A 6 1.43 -12.16 8.80
N TYR A 7 2.56 -11.47 8.99
CA TYR A 7 2.61 -10.25 9.81
C TYR A 7 2.00 -9.11 9.01
N GLU A 8 0.99 -8.46 9.57
CA GLU A 8 0.18 -7.49 8.85
C GLU A 8 -0.29 -6.33 9.73
N PHE A 9 -0.77 -5.29 9.10
CA PHE A 9 -1.50 -4.18 9.72
C PHE A 9 -2.69 -3.80 8.83
N SER A 10 -3.88 -3.77 9.40
CA SER A 10 -5.12 -3.52 8.66
C SER A 10 -5.15 -2.16 7.94
N GLY A 11 -4.48 -1.14 8.49
CA GLY A 11 -4.33 0.18 7.88
C GLY A 11 -3.24 0.28 6.81
N SER A 12 -2.51 -0.81 6.53
CA SER A 12 -1.47 -0.83 5.50
C SER A 12 -2.05 -1.25 4.16
N ALA A 13 -1.96 -0.37 3.16
CA ALA A 13 -2.37 -0.71 1.79
C ALA A 13 -1.68 -1.99 1.31
N TRP A 14 -0.37 -2.08 1.45
CA TRP A 14 0.39 -3.22 0.93
C TRP A 14 0.12 -4.55 1.64
N CYS A 15 -0.43 -4.52 2.87
CA CYS A 15 -0.92 -5.74 3.53
C CYS A 15 -2.20 -6.27 2.89
N GLN A 16 -3.00 -5.42 2.24
CA GLN A 16 -4.23 -5.86 1.58
C GLN A 16 -3.94 -6.77 0.39
N VAL A 17 -2.80 -6.62 -0.28
CA VAL A 17 -2.42 -7.43 -1.45
C VAL A 17 -2.42 -8.93 -1.13
N PRO A 18 -1.57 -9.45 -0.22
CA PRO A 18 -1.58 -10.86 0.14
C PRO A 18 -2.89 -11.28 0.84
N LYS A 19 -3.58 -10.38 1.55
CA LYS A 19 -4.89 -10.68 2.16
C LYS A 19 -5.98 -10.90 1.12
N LEU A 20 -6.00 -10.11 0.03
CA LEU A 20 -6.89 -10.35 -1.10
C LEU A 20 -6.62 -11.70 -1.74
N ALA A 21 -5.35 -12.07 -1.94
CA ALA A 21 -5.00 -13.39 -2.46
C ALA A 21 -5.51 -14.52 -1.53
N VAL A 22 -5.35 -14.38 -0.22
CA VAL A 22 -5.87 -15.35 0.76
C VAL A 22 -7.39 -15.49 0.66
N GLU A 23 -8.12 -14.37 0.57
CA GLU A 23 -9.60 -14.40 0.49
C GLU A 23 -10.09 -14.96 -0.84
N GLU A 24 -9.53 -14.53 -1.97
CA GLU A 24 -9.92 -14.97 -3.31
C GLU A 24 -9.62 -16.46 -3.56
N LEU A 25 -8.60 -16.99 -2.92
CA LEU A 25 -8.17 -18.38 -3.08
C LEU A 25 -8.71 -19.33 -2.00
N GLY A 26 -9.50 -18.82 -1.05
CA GLY A 26 -10.07 -19.65 0.02
C GLY A 26 -9.02 -20.17 1.02
N LEU A 27 -7.93 -19.44 1.24
CA LEU A 27 -6.79 -19.84 2.08
C LEU A 27 -6.89 -19.35 3.54
N GLN A 28 -8.05 -18.87 4.00
CA GLN A 28 -8.24 -18.28 5.33
C GLN A 28 -7.92 -19.27 6.49
N ASN A 29 -8.05 -20.56 6.23
CA ASN A 29 -7.70 -21.60 7.20
C ASN A 29 -6.25 -22.11 7.06
N VAL A 30 -5.53 -21.65 6.04
CA VAL A 30 -4.15 -22.05 5.72
C VAL A 30 -3.14 -21.06 6.26
N VAL A 31 -3.42 -19.74 6.14
CA VAL A 31 -2.54 -18.65 6.55
C VAL A 31 -3.00 -18.09 7.90
N GLU A 32 -2.09 -17.94 8.84
CA GLU A 32 -2.33 -17.23 10.10
C GLU A 32 -1.93 -15.75 9.98
N TYR A 33 -2.67 -14.88 10.66
CA TYR A 33 -2.37 -13.45 10.72
C TYR A 33 -1.78 -13.08 12.07
N LYS A 34 -0.72 -12.25 12.05
CA LYS A 34 -0.13 -11.64 13.25
C LYS A 34 -0.06 -10.13 13.07
N SER A 35 -0.81 -9.41 13.91
CA SER A 35 -0.87 -7.95 13.81
C SER A 35 0.42 -7.29 14.29
N VAL A 36 0.88 -6.28 13.53
CA VAL A 36 1.99 -5.37 13.85
C VAL A 36 1.47 -3.94 13.74
N ASN A 37 1.11 -3.32 14.85
CA ASN A 37 0.49 -2.01 14.87
C ASN A 37 1.47 -0.90 14.44
N LEU A 38 1.41 -0.51 13.16
CA LEU A 38 2.27 0.54 12.61
C LEU A 38 1.98 1.92 13.22
N ALA A 39 0.75 2.18 13.65
CA ALA A 39 0.38 3.46 14.26
C ALA A 39 1.04 3.66 15.63
N GLU A 40 1.37 2.57 16.32
CA GLU A 40 2.13 2.58 17.56
C GLU A 40 3.62 2.33 17.37
N GLY A 41 4.07 2.18 16.12
CA GLY A 41 5.47 1.92 15.79
C GLY A 41 5.95 0.51 16.20
N ALA A 42 5.04 -0.48 16.32
CA ALA A 42 5.39 -1.85 16.71
C ALA A 42 6.38 -2.52 15.74
N ASN A 43 6.43 -2.03 14.50
CA ASN A 43 7.41 -2.47 13.49
C ASN A 43 8.86 -2.05 13.80
N PHE A 44 9.07 -1.15 14.73
CA PHE A 44 10.39 -0.73 15.21
C PHE A 44 10.84 -1.49 16.46
N ASN A 45 9.97 -2.35 17.01
CA ASN A 45 10.36 -3.22 18.11
C ASN A 45 11.50 -4.16 17.66
N PRO A 46 12.62 -4.26 18.42
CA PRO A 46 13.74 -5.13 18.08
C PRO A 46 13.34 -6.59 17.84
N GLU A 47 12.32 -7.11 18.53
CA GLU A 47 11.83 -8.47 18.29
C GLU A 47 11.17 -8.62 16.91
N PHE A 48 10.46 -7.61 16.42
CA PHE A 48 9.95 -7.63 15.06
C PHE A 48 11.07 -7.41 14.03
N LEU A 49 12.06 -6.57 14.32
CA LEU A 49 13.20 -6.36 13.43
C LEU A 49 14.04 -7.63 13.23
N LYS A 50 14.05 -8.57 14.19
CA LYS A 50 14.62 -9.91 13.97
C LYS A 50 13.81 -10.73 12.96
N VAL A 51 12.51 -10.48 12.82
CA VAL A 51 11.65 -11.10 11.80
C VAL A 51 11.87 -10.44 10.45
N ASN A 52 11.80 -9.11 10.39
CA ASN A 52 12.04 -8.31 9.20
C ASN A 52 12.90 -7.10 9.53
N PRO A 53 14.21 -7.11 9.18
CA PRO A 53 15.13 -6.00 9.47
C PRO A 53 14.75 -4.67 8.80
N HIS A 54 13.90 -4.70 7.76
CA HIS A 54 13.40 -3.48 7.11
C HIS A 54 12.27 -2.80 7.91
N GLY A 55 11.73 -3.47 8.95
CA GLY A 55 10.66 -2.92 9.76
C GLY A 55 9.38 -2.65 8.97
N THR A 56 9.06 -3.47 7.98
CA THR A 56 7.90 -3.31 7.08
C THR A 56 6.91 -4.46 7.20
N VAL A 57 5.66 -4.18 6.88
CA VAL A 57 4.62 -5.18 6.66
C VAL A 57 4.02 -4.97 5.25
N PRO A 58 3.53 -6.03 4.59
CA PRO A 58 3.43 -7.40 5.07
C PRO A 58 4.78 -8.12 5.13
N THR A 59 4.87 -9.10 6.02
CA THR A 59 5.98 -10.07 6.06
C THR A 59 5.39 -11.46 6.23
N LEU A 60 5.64 -12.35 5.28
CA LEU A 60 5.22 -13.74 5.36
C LEU A 60 6.37 -14.60 5.87
N VAL A 61 6.11 -15.42 6.88
CA VAL A 61 7.05 -16.41 7.41
C VAL A 61 6.49 -17.81 7.18
N ILE A 62 7.28 -18.66 6.55
CA ILE A 62 6.96 -20.06 6.29
C ILE A 62 8.02 -20.93 6.97
N GLU A 63 7.59 -21.75 7.92
CA GLU A 63 8.46 -22.71 8.57
C GLU A 63 8.82 -23.83 7.58
N ASP A 64 10.10 -23.94 7.24
CA ASP A 64 10.63 -24.95 6.31
C ASP A 64 11.84 -25.65 6.98
N GLY A 65 11.55 -26.70 7.70
CA GLY A 65 12.57 -27.43 8.46
C GLY A 65 13.15 -26.60 9.60
N ASN A 66 14.49 -26.44 9.63
CA ASN A 66 15.18 -25.77 10.73
C ASN A 66 15.33 -24.26 10.57
N THR A 67 15.04 -23.72 9.39
CA THR A 67 15.21 -22.28 9.12
C THR A 67 13.99 -21.72 8.45
N PRO A 68 13.26 -20.77 9.08
CA PRO A 68 12.08 -20.16 8.48
C PRO A 68 12.45 -19.32 7.25
N LYS A 69 11.68 -19.46 6.18
CA LYS A 69 11.73 -18.58 5.02
C LYS A 69 10.91 -17.33 5.29
N LYS A 70 11.49 -16.16 5.03
CA LYS A 70 10.89 -14.86 5.27
C LYS A 70 10.77 -14.09 3.96
N TYR A 71 9.57 -13.60 3.66
CA TYR A 71 9.25 -12.80 2.48
C TYR A 71 8.79 -11.43 2.98
N THR A 72 9.61 -10.42 2.80
CA THR A 72 9.55 -9.14 3.52
C THR A 72 8.86 -8.01 2.74
N ASP A 73 8.25 -8.33 1.62
CA ASP A 73 7.46 -7.40 0.80
C ASP A 73 6.16 -8.05 0.31
N SER A 74 5.20 -7.23 -0.14
CA SER A 74 3.89 -7.69 -0.57
C SER A 74 3.93 -8.56 -1.81
N THR A 75 4.82 -8.30 -2.75
CA THR A 75 4.94 -9.05 -4.01
C THR A 75 5.41 -10.47 -3.74
N ASN A 76 6.54 -10.63 -3.04
CA ASN A 76 7.07 -11.95 -2.70
C ASN A 76 6.14 -12.72 -1.77
N ALA A 77 5.55 -12.05 -0.77
CA ALA A 77 4.57 -12.68 0.12
C ALA A 77 3.35 -13.20 -0.65
N THR A 78 2.81 -12.42 -1.57
CA THR A 78 1.67 -12.81 -2.41
C THR A 78 2.02 -13.97 -3.32
N ARG A 79 3.19 -13.95 -3.96
CA ARG A 79 3.67 -15.04 -4.84
C ARG A 79 3.79 -16.37 -4.09
N GLU A 80 4.24 -16.35 -2.85
CA GLU A 80 4.30 -17.57 -2.03
C GLU A 80 2.90 -18.05 -1.60
N ILE A 81 1.99 -17.14 -1.29
CA ILE A 81 0.59 -17.49 -0.99
C ILE A 81 -0.09 -18.12 -2.21
N LEU A 82 0.14 -17.58 -3.42
CA LEU A 82 -0.40 -18.15 -4.66
C LEU A 82 0.04 -19.61 -4.87
N LYS A 83 1.25 -19.99 -4.47
CA LYS A 83 1.75 -21.38 -4.55
C LYS A 83 1.03 -22.33 -3.59
N LEU A 84 0.36 -21.82 -2.56
CA LEU A 84 -0.42 -22.65 -1.62
C LEU A 84 -1.78 -23.07 -2.19
N ALA A 85 -2.22 -22.45 -3.29
CA ALA A 85 -3.49 -22.71 -3.92
C ALA A 85 -3.31 -23.64 -5.13
N PRO A 86 -3.84 -24.88 -5.11
CA PRO A 86 -3.70 -25.82 -6.22
C PRO A 86 -4.40 -25.37 -7.51
N ASN A 87 -5.35 -24.44 -7.39
CA ASN A 87 -6.13 -23.88 -8.50
C ASN A 87 -5.94 -22.37 -8.62
N ALA A 88 -4.73 -21.87 -8.38
CA ALA A 88 -4.43 -20.45 -8.53
C ALA A 88 -4.89 -19.93 -9.90
N PRO A 89 -5.41 -18.68 -9.98
CA PRO A 89 -5.77 -18.07 -11.25
C PRO A 89 -4.64 -18.20 -12.27
N LYS A 90 -4.99 -18.49 -13.53
CA LYS A 90 -4.00 -18.66 -14.60
C LYS A 90 -3.27 -17.38 -14.98
N THR A 91 -3.75 -16.23 -14.54
CA THR A 91 -3.07 -14.94 -14.68
C THR A 91 -1.85 -14.92 -13.78
N ASN A 92 -0.76 -15.49 -14.28
CA ASN A 92 0.50 -15.52 -13.58
C ASN A 92 1.40 -14.43 -14.16
N THR A 93 1.65 -13.39 -13.40
CA THR A 93 2.52 -12.28 -13.74
C THR A 93 3.95 -12.69 -14.05
N HIS A 94 4.44 -13.81 -13.53
CA HIS A 94 5.78 -14.31 -13.87
C HIS A 94 5.99 -14.60 -15.36
N THR A 95 4.92 -14.84 -16.10
CA THR A 95 4.96 -15.12 -17.54
C THR A 95 4.47 -13.96 -18.38
N ASP A 96 3.88 -12.94 -17.78
CA ASP A 96 3.39 -11.72 -18.42
C ASP A 96 4.24 -10.52 -18.01
N HIS A 97 5.15 -10.11 -18.89
CA HIS A 97 6.07 -9.00 -18.65
C HIS A 97 5.37 -7.65 -18.45
N GLU A 98 4.22 -7.45 -19.08
CA GLU A 98 3.46 -6.20 -18.98
C GLU A 98 2.81 -6.07 -17.60
N LEU A 99 2.17 -7.14 -17.10
CA LEU A 99 1.58 -7.16 -15.76
C LEU A 99 2.64 -7.12 -14.65
N ASP A 100 3.77 -7.80 -14.83
CA ASP A 100 4.90 -7.70 -13.89
C ASP A 100 5.51 -6.28 -13.87
N LYS A 101 5.56 -5.61 -15.03
CA LYS A 101 5.94 -4.20 -15.10
C LYS A 101 4.94 -3.32 -14.33
N LEU A 102 3.64 -3.51 -14.52
CA LEU A 102 2.61 -2.77 -13.79
C LEU A 102 2.75 -2.92 -12.27
N ILE A 103 3.02 -4.15 -11.77
CA ILE A 103 3.30 -4.36 -10.35
C ILE A 103 4.48 -3.49 -9.90
N ARG A 104 5.59 -3.48 -10.64
CA ARG A 104 6.75 -2.63 -10.29
C ARG A 104 6.41 -1.14 -10.32
N GLU A 105 5.61 -0.70 -11.29
CA GLU A 105 5.21 0.72 -11.41
C GLU A 105 4.39 1.18 -10.19
N VAL A 106 3.37 0.42 -9.76
CA VAL A 106 2.56 0.81 -8.59
C VAL A 106 3.34 0.76 -7.27
N HIS A 107 4.49 0.05 -7.25
CA HIS A 107 5.41 0.00 -6.10
C HIS A 107 6.59 0.95 -6.20
N SER A 108 6.74 1.68 -7.30
CA SER A 108 7.84 2.63 -7.46
C SER A 108 7.72 3.81 -6.49
N GLU A 109 8.84 4.45 -6.18
CA GLU A 109 8.84 5.65 -5.32
C GLU A 109 7.96 6.77 -5.90
N GLU A 110 7.88 6.86 -7.23
CA GLU A 110 7.07 7.84 -7.95
C GLU A 110 5.57 7.61 -7.78
N HIS A 111 5.14 6.38 -7.49
CA HIS A 111 3.73 6.02 -7.36
C HIS A 111 3.38 5.49 -5.96
N ASP A 112 4.28 5.58 -4.96
CA ASP A 112 4.00 5.06 -3.62
C ASP A 112 2.86 5.85 -2.95
N PRO A 113 1.72 5.20 -2.70
CA PRO A 113 0.57 5.85 -2.08
C PRO A 113 0.84 6.27 -0.62
N ASN A 114 1.79 5.64 0.08
CA ASN A 114 2.15 6.06 1.43
C ASN A 114 2.82 7.44 1.45
N VAL A 115 3.47 7.83 0.36
CA VAL A 115 4.00 9.18 0.18
C VAL A 115 2.85 10.17 0.05
N LEU A 116 1.83 9.88 -0.78
CA LEU A 116 0.64 10.72 -0.96
C LEU A 116 -0.13 10.94 0.34
N LEU A 117 -0.26 9.90 1.17
CA LEU A 117 -0.86 10.01 2.50
C LEU A 117 -0.19 11.10 3.35
N LEU A 118 1.15 11.18 3.27
CA LEU A 118 1.98 12.01 4.14
C LEU A 118 2.37 13.36 3.55
N LEU A 119 2.19 13.60 2.25
CA LEU A 119 2.44 14.89 1.62
C LEU A 119 1.22 15.80 1.71
N ALA A 120 1.42 17.08 2.02
CA ALA A 120 0.38 18.10 1.95
C ALA A 120 0.46 18.87 0.62
N VAL A 121 -0.67 19.24 0.05
CA VAL A 121 -0.74 19.96 -1.23
C VAL A 121 -0.83 21.49 -1.08
N ASN A 122 -1.19 21.97 0.10
CA ASN A 122 -1.27 23.41 0.45
C ASN A 122 -1.38 23.57 1.98
N ASP A 123 -1.48 24.81 2.45
CA ASP A 123 -1.57 25.13 3.89
C ASP A 123 -2.86 24.59 4.54
N GLU A 124 -3.98 24.55 3.83
CA GLU A 124 -5.25 24.01 4.32
C GLU A 124 -5.15 22.49 4.54
N ASP A 125 -4.63 21.76 3.55
CA ASP A 125 -4.40 20.32 3.63
C ASP A 125 -3.37 19.98 4.74
N ARG A 126 -2.31 20.79 4.88
CA ARG A 126 -1.34 20.67 5.97
C ARG A 126 -2.01 20.83 7.34
N ALA A 127 -2.86 21.85 7.50
CA ALA A 127 -3.58 22.08 8.75
C ALA A 127 -4.53 20.92 9.09
N ALA A 128 -5.25 20.40 8.09
CA ALA A 128 -6.12 19.23 8.26
C ALA A 128 -5.32 17.97 8.66
N LYS A 129 -4.20 17.70 7.99
CA LYS A 129 -3.31 16.56 8.29
C LYS A 129 -2.63 16.69 9.65
N ALA A 130 -2.34 17.91 10.11
CA ALA A 130 -1.78 18.18 11.42
C ALA A 130 -2.74 17.80 12.59
N GLN A 131 -4.04 17.79 12.33
CA GLN A 131 -5.07 17.42 13.31
C GLN A 131 -5.65 16.01 13.05
N GLY A 132 -5.24 15.38 11.95
CA GLY A 132 -5.78 14.11 11.47
C GLY A 132 -4.86 12.91 11.66
N LEU A 133 -5.19 11.86 10.90
CA LEU A 133 -4.48 10.59 10.90
C LEU A 133 -2.96 10.73 10.63
N PRO A 134 -2.48 11.55 9.67
CA PRO A 134 -1.05 11.63 9.36
C PRO A 134 -0.20 12.06 10.57
N ALA A 135 -0.57 13.14 11.26
CA ALA A 135 0.18 13.59 12.44
C ALA A 135 0.08 12.60 13.61
N ALA A 136 -1.09 12.00 13.84
CA ALA A 136 -1.27 10.98 14.88
C ALA A 136 -0.41 9.74 14.61
N PHE A 137 -0.37 9.27 13.36
CA PHE A 137 0.46 8.16 12.91
C PHE A 137 1.96 8.45 13.09
N LEU A 138 2.42 9.61 12.63
CA LEU A 138 3.81 10.03 12.81
C LEU A 138 4.18 10.19 14.29
N GLY A 139 3.27 10.71 15.11
CA GLY A 139 3.48 10.87 16.55
C GLY A 139 3.62 9.54 17.30
N GLY A 140 2.76 8.57 17.00
CA GLY A 140 2.87 7.22 17.57
C GLY A 140 4.18 6.52 17.19
N ARG A 141 4.57 6.62 15.92
CA ARG A 141 5.85 6.10 15.42
C ARG A 141 7.04 6.79 16.08
N GLN A 142 6.99 8.13 16.22
CA GLN A 142 8.08 8.89 16.86
C GLN A 142 8.29 8.42 18.29
N LYS A 143 7.21 8.24 19.04
CA LYS A 143 7.29 7.74 20.43
C LYS A 143 7.99 6.38 20.51
N ALA A 144 7.70 5.45 19.62
CA ALA A 144 8.37 4.15 19.59
C ALA A 144 9.85 4.27 19.18
N LEU A 145 10.15 5.11 18.20
CA LEU A 145 11.53 5.37 17.77
C LEU A 145 12.36 6.05 18.85
N ASP A 146 11.78 6.97 19.63
CA ASP A 146 12.43 7.62 20.77
C ASP A 146 12.72 6.62 21.91
N GLN A 147 11.91 5.58 22.02
CA GLN A 147 12.13 4.49 22.97
C GLN A 147 13.25 3.53 22.51
N TYR A 148 13.25 3.13 21.23
CA TYR A 148 14.11 2.04 20.75
C TYR A 148 15.46 2.52 20.19
N ALA A 149 15.53 3.69 19.56
CA ALA A 149 16.77 4.16 18.93
C ALA A 149 17.92 4.39 19.93
N PRO A 150 17.70 4.90 21.16
CA PRO A 150 18.77 5.07 22.15
C PRO A 150 19.28 3.77 22.75
N ALA A 151 18.54 2.66 22.63
CA ALA A 151 18.90 1.39 23.25
C ALA A 151 20.18 0.75 22.66
N GLY A 152 20.62 1.21 21.48
CA GLY A 152 21.79 0.66 20.81
C GLY A 152 21.54 -0.72 20.17
N GLY A 153 22.61 -1.48 19.94
CA GLY A 153 22.53 -2.84 19.41
C GLY A 153 22.48 -2.91 17.88
N GLU A 154 22.13 -4.08 17.37
CA GLU A 154 22.18 -4.45 15.95
C GLU A 154 21.39 -3.47 15.04
N PHE A 155 20.25 -2.97 15.50
CA PHE A 155 19.36 -2.11 14.71
C PHE A 155 19.52 -0.62 14.99
N ALA A 156 20.54 -0.20 15.78
CA ALA A 156 20.68 1.18 16.23
C ALA A 156 20.74 2.20 15.08
N SER A 157 21.56 1.95 14.06
CA SER A 157 21.71 2.84 12.91
C SER A 157 20.39 2.99 12.11
N PHE A 158 19.71 1.89 11.85
CA PHE A 158 18.39 1.87 11.20
C PHE A 158 17.36 2.69 11.99
N LEU A 159 17.28 2.45 13.30
CA LEU A 159 16.31 3.13 14.17
C LEU A 159 16.60 4.64 14.28
N GLN A 160 17.85 5.04 14.38
CA GLN A 160 18.25 6.46 14.41
C GLN A 160 17.92 7.18 13.09
N GLU A 161 18.16 6.52 11.94
CA GLU A 161 17.76 7.07 10.64
C GLU A 161 16.25 7.27 10.56
N LYS A 162 15.47 6.24 10.93
CA LYS A 162 14.00 6.33 10.96
C LYS A 162 13.49 7.38 11.94
N GLN A 163 14.11 7.49 13.12
CA GLN A 163 13.80 8.51 14.12
C GLN A 163 13.96 9.93 13.57
N LYS A 164 15.10 10.19 12.92
CA LYS A 164 15.38 11.49 12.30
C LYS A 164 14.39 11.82 11.18
N GLY A 165 14.16 10.89 10.26
CA GLY A 165 13.24 11.10 9.13
C GLY A 165 11.79 11.30 9.58
N ASN A 166 11.31 10.44 10.47
CA ASN A 166 9.95 10.55 11.02
C ASN A 166 9.78 11.86 11.83
N GLY A 167 10.77 12.22 12.65
CA GLY A 167 10.76 13.46 13.43
C GLY A 167 10.72 14.70 12.56
N ALA A 168 11.47 14.74 11.46
CA ALA A 168 11.43 15.85 10.51
C ALA A 168 10.04 16.02 9.89
N LEU A 169 9.41 14.92 9.47
CA LEU A 169 8.07 14.95 8.89
C LEU A 169 6.99 15.29 9.93
N LEU A 170 7.10 14.78 11.15
CA LEU A 170 6.22 15.17 12.26
C LEU A 170 6.31 16.66 12.54
N SER A 171 7.52 17.21 12.59
CA SER A 171 7.77 18.63 12.83
C SER A 171 7.19 19.52 11.72
N PHE A 172 7.11 19.05 10.49
CA PHE A 172 6.43 19.76 9.41
C PHE A 172 4.95 20.01 9.72
N TYR A 173 4.29 19.06 10.38
CA TYR A 173 2.87 19.17 10.73
C TYR A 173 2.63 19.86 12.07
N THR A 174 3.48 19.62 13.07
CA THR A 174 3.28 20.12 14.45
C THR A 174 4.00 21.43 14.75
N GLY A 175 4.95 21.80 13.90
CA GLY A 175 5.75 23.01 14.04
C GLY A 175 5.31 24.13 13.09
N ASN A 176 6.20 25.11 12.94
CA ASN A 176 6.05 26.20 12.01
C ASN A 176 7.20 26.17 10.96
N PRO A 177 7.08 25.33 9.91
CA PRO A 177 8.13 25.22 8.90
C PRO A 177 8.24 26.51 8.07
N ASP A 178 9.46 26.78 7.62
CA ASP A 178 9.74 27.90 6.74
C ASP A 178 8.94 27.81 5.42
N GLU A 179 8.68 28.98 4.81
CA GLU A 179 7.96 29.08 3.54
C GLU A 179 8.59 28.19 2.46
N ALA A 180 9.90 28.20 2.31
CA ALA A 180 10.58 27.38 1.32
C ALA A 180 10.36 25.87 1.53
N VAL A 181 10.32 25.43 2.77
CA VAL A 181 10.04 24.02 3.14
C VAL A 181 8.59 23.66 2.78
N ARG A 182 7.63 24.55 3.07
CA ARG A 182 6.23 24.34 2.70
C ARG A 182 6.04 24.24 1.19
N GLN A 183 6.59 25.21 0.45
CA GLN A 183 6.48 25.24 -1.01
C GLN A 183 7.10 24.01 -1.68
N LYS A 184 8.24 23.56 -1.16
CA LYS A 184 8.85 22.31 -1.64
C LYS A 184 7.92 21.12 -1.43
N MET A 185 7.37 20.95 -0.24
CA MET A 185 6.43 19.85 0.08
C MET A 185 5.22 19.87 -0.87
N TYR A 186 4.64 21.06 -1.11
CA TYR A 186 3.48 21.21 -1.99
C TYR A 186 3.80 20.91 -3.45
N ALA A 187 4.99 21.30 -3.90
CA ALA A 187 5.47 20.96 -5.24
C ALA A 187 5.71 19.47 -5.40
N ASP A 188 6.33 18.83 -4.41
CA ASP A 188 6.56 17.37 -4.40
C ASP A 188 5.21 16.63 -4.43
N ALA A 189 4.23 17.07 -3.62
CA ALA A 189 2.89 16.49 -3.62
C ALA A 189 2.18 16.63 -4.97
N ALA A 190 2.24 17.82 -5.59
CA ALA A 190 1.65 18.06 -6.91
C ALA A 190 2.28 17.18 -8.00
N ALA A 191 3.61 17.00 -7.96
CA ALA A 191 4.32 16.12 -8.88
C ALA A 191 3.88 14.64 -8.72
N GLN A 192 3.77 14.17 -7.47
CA GLN A 192 3.35 12.81 -7.15
C GLN A 192 1.90 12.55 -7.63
N TRP A 193 0.96 13.45 -7.36
CA TRP A 193 -0.42 13.33 -7.83
C TRP A 193 -0.51 13.35 -9.36
N LYS A 194 0.28 14.19 -10.02
CA LYS A 194 0.36 14.23 -11.48
C LYS A 194 0.88 12.89 -12.04
N SER A 195 1.90 12.33 -11.42
CA SER A 195 2.46 11.02 -11.83
C SER A 195 1.43 9.90 -11.67
N ALA A 196 0.72 9.83 -10.54
CA ALA A 196 -0.37 8.88 -10.34
C ALA A 196 -1.47 9.03 -11.42
N GLY A 197 -1.83 10.26 -11.77
CA GLY A 197 -2.78 10.54 -12.84
C GLY A 197 -2.29 10.07 -14.22
N ASN A 198 -1.01 10.26 -14.52
CA ASN A 198 -0.40 9.79 -15.76
C ASN A 198 -0.39 8.25 -15.85
N LEU A 199 -0.08 7.56 -14.75
CA LEU A 199 -0.11 6.10 -14.68
C LEU A 199 -1.53 5.57 -14.95
N ILE A 200 -2.56 6.17 -14.34
CA ILE A 200 -3.96 5.77 -14.52
C ILE A 200 -4.39 5.96 -15.99
N ARG A 201 -4.17 7.16 -16.54
CA ARG A 201 -4.62 7.52 -17.89
C ARG A 201 -3.81 6.86 -18.99
N GLY A 202 -2.55 6.55 -18.71
CA GLY A 202 -1.61 5.93 -19.63
C GLY A 202 -1.62 4.40 -19.54
N GLU A 203 -0.71 3.87 -18.75
CA GLU A 203 -0.40 2.43 -18.73
C GLU A 203 -1.59 1.58 -18.23
N ILE A 204 -2.22 1.95 -17.12
CA ILE A 204 -3.35 1.19 -16.58
C ILE A 204 -4.51 1.15 -17.59
N THR A 205 -4.89 2.31 -18.15
CA THR A 205 -5.94 2.37 -19.19
C THR A 205 -5.58 1.53 -20.41
N HIS A 206 -4.31 1.60 -20.87
CA HIS A 206 -3.84 0.81 -22.01
C HIS A 206 -3.98 -0.70 -21.77
N ILE A 207 -3.50 -1.18 -20.63
CA ILE A 207 -3.54 -2.61 -20.27
C ILE A 207 -4.99 -3.11 -20.19
N LEU A 208 -5.87 -2.35 -19.51
CA LEU A 208 -7.28 -2.73 -19.35
C LEU A 208 -8.05 -2.75 -20.70
N ARG A 209 -7.70 -1.86 -21.63
CA ARG A 209 -8.31 -1.85 -22.97
C ARG A 209 -7.81 -2.97 -23.87
N LYS A 210 -6.55 -3.36 -23.73
CA LYS A 210 -5.90 -4.35 -24.58
C LYS A 210 -6.49 -5.75 -24.43
N THR A 211 -6.87 -6.11 -23.21
CA THR A 211 -7.41 -7.42 -22.87
C THR A 211 -8.80 -7.27 -22.23
N PRO A 212 -9.87 -7.17 -23.05
CA PRO A 212 -11.23 -7.07 -22.52
C PRO A 212 -11.58 -8.24 -21.59
N GLY A 213 -12.07 -7.93 -20.40
CA GLY A 213 -12.44 -8.89 -19.37
C GLY A 213 -12.75 -8.17 -18.06
N SER A 214 -13.11 -8.92 -17.04
CA SER A 214 -13.40 -8.36 -15.72
C SER A 214 -12.12 -7.95 -14.98
N PHE A 215 -10.99 -8.61 -15.29
CA PHE A 215 -9.70 -8.44 -14.62
C PHE A 215 -8.56 -8.36 -15.63
N LEU A 216 -7.37 -7.98 -15.12
CA LEU A 216 -6.16 -7.86 -15.93
C LEU A 216 -5.85 -9.16 -16.68
N GLY A 217 -5.30 -9.04 -17.88
CA GLY A 217 -5.04 -10.19 -18.75
C GLY A 217 -6.30 -10.83 -19.37
N GLY A 218 -7.47 -10.15 -19.27
CA GLY A 218 -8.73 -10.66 -19.83
C GLY A 218 -9.34 -11.83 -19.06
N SER A 219 -8.98 -12.00 -17.79
CA SER A 219 -9.48 -13.09 -16.93
C SER A 219 -10.84 -12.78 -16.32
N ASP A 220 -11.60 -13.84 -16.02
CA ASP A 220 -12.86 -13.76 -15.25
C ASP A 220 -12.62 -13.81 -13.73
N ALA A 221 -11.38 -14.11 -13.30
CA ALA A 221 -10.97 -14.12 -11.90
C ALA A 221 -9.72 -13.25 -11.72
N PRO A 222 -9.61 -12.54 -10.56
CA PRO A 222 -8.47 -11.70 -10.30
C PRO A 222 -7.18 -12.49 -10.11
N GLY A 223 -6.07 -11.96 -10.61
CA GLY A 223 -4.72 -12.49 -10.45
C GLY A 223 -3.84 -11.61 -9.57
N GLU A 224 -2.55 -11.94 -9.51
CA GLU A 224 -1.56 -11.20 -8.70
C GLU A 224 -1.55 -9.71 -9.02
N ALA A 225 -1.48 -9.33 -10.29
CA ALA A 225 -1.45 -7.93 -10.70
C ALA A 225 -2.72 -7.16 -10.30
N ASP A 226 -3.87 -7.83 -10.32
CA ASP A 226 -5.14 -7.25 -9.87
C ASP A 226 -5.12 -6.92 -8.37
N PHE A 227 -4.54 -7.79 -7.53
CA PHE A 227 -4.44 -7.52 -6.09
C PHE A 227 -3.59 -6.29 -5.81
N HIS A 228 -2.49 -6.12 -6.55
CA HIS A 228 -1.64 -4.94 -6.44
C HIS A 228 -2.33 -3.67 -6.95
N LEU A 229 -2.92 -3.72 -8.15
CA LEU A 229 -3.54 -2.56 -8.77
C LEU A 229 -4.74 -2.06 -7.96
N ILE A 230 -5.65 -2.96 -7.56
CA ILE A 230 -6.85 -2.53 -6.81
C ILE A 230 -6.51 -1.96 -5.44
N THR A 231 -5.52 -2.53 -4.77
CA THR A 231 -5.04 -2.03 -3.49
C THR A 231 -4.44 -0.63 -3.64
N TRP A 232 -3.58 -0.43 -4.65
CA TRP A 232 -3.00 0.86 -4.97
C TRP A 232 -4.10 1.89 -5.31
N LEU A 233 -5.02 1.54 -6.20
CA LEU A 233 -6.10 2.44 -6.64
C LEU A 233 -7.01 2.83 -5.46
N ALA A 234 -7.37 1.89 -4.59
CA ALA A 234 -8.19 2.16 -3.42
C ALA A 234 -7.48 3.12 -2.45
N ARG A 235 -6.18 2.94 -2.24
CA ARG A 235 -5.40 3.83 -1.37
C ARG A 235 -5.32 5.24 -1.93
N ILE A 236 -5.00 5.45 -3.19
CA ILE A 236 -4.92 6.81 -3.74
C ILE A 236 -6.28 7.50 -3.80
N ILE A 237 -7.38 6.75 -3.99
CA ILE A 237 -8.74 7.30 -3.87
C ILE A 237 -8.99 7.77 -2.43
N THR A 238 -8.62 6.98 -1.43
CA THR A 238 -8.74 7.33 -0.01
C THR A 238 -7.91 8.56 0.32
N ASP A 239 -6.66 8.61 -0.13
CA ASP A 239 -5.74 9.73 0.11
C ASP A 239 -6.20 11.02 -0.59
N ALA A 240 -6.95 10.90 -1.69
CA ALA A 240 -7.61 12.02 -2.34
C ALA A 240 -8.87 12.52 -1.60
N GLY A 241 -9.33 11.81 -0.58
CA GLY A 241 -10.55 12.10 0.17
C GLY A 241 -11.80 11.39 -0.38
N GLY A 242 -11.64 10.45 -1.32
CA GLY A 242 -12.71 9.61 -1.82
C GLY A 242 -13.07 8.50 -0.83
N LYS A 243 -14.25 7.89 -1.03
CA LYS A 243 -14.70 6.78 -0.19
C LYS A 243 -14.35 5.45 -0.86
N PRO A 244 -13.49 4.62 -0.26
CA PRO A 244 -13.26 3.28 -0.77
C PRO A 244 -14.57 2.47 -0.74
N GLY A 245 -14.82 1.70 -1.79
CA GLY A 245 -16.02 0.89 -1.91
C GLY A 245 -17.27 1.62 -2.45
N SER A 246 -17.22 2.94 -2.66
CA SER A 246 -18.26 3.64 -3.43
C SER A 246 -18.15 3.35 -4.93
N VAL A 247 -19.23 3.60 -5.67
CA VAL A 247 -19.21 3.49 -7.14
C VAL A 247 -18.20 4.44 -7.75
N SER A 248 -17.70 4.10 -8.93
CA SER A 248 -16.63 4.84 -9.62
C SER A 248 -16.91 6.34 -9.76
N GLY A 249 -18.15 6.73 -10.04
CA GLY A 249 -18.53 8.15 -10.16
C GLY A 249 -18.28 8.96 -8.88
N GLU A 250 -18.51 8.38 -7.71
CA GLU A 250 -18.23 9.00 -6.41
C GLU A 250 -16.74 8.88 -6.05
N ALA A 251 -16.16 7.69 -6.18
CA ALA A 251 -14.77 7.41 -5.84
C ALA A 251 -13.79 8.31 -6.63
N PHE A 252 -14.03 8.44 -7.94
CA PHE A 252 -13.12 9.18 -8.82
C PHE A 252 -13.33 10.69 -8.81
N ALA A 253 -14.45 11.19 -8.31
CA ALA A 253 -14.68 12.63 -8.21
C ALA A 253 -13.61 13.33 -7.35
N ALA A 254 -13.28 12.77 -6.18
CA ALA A 254 -12.22 13.29 -5.32
C ALA A 254 -10.84 13.10 -5.94
N LEU A 255 -10.58 11.92 -6.53
CA LEU A 255 -9.31 11.63 -7.20
C LEU A 255 -9.02 12.59 -8.35
N GLN A 256 -10.01 12.89 -9.21
CA GLN A 256 -9.87 13.84 -10.33
C GLN A 256 -9.45 15.23 -9.87
N GLN A 257 -9.91 15.70 -8.71
CA GLN A 257 -9.48 16.97 -8.16
C GLN A 257 -7.98 17.04 -7.84
N ARG A 258 -7.39 15.88 -7.52
CA ARG A 258 -5.95 15.76 -7.20
C ARG A 258 -5.08 15.53 -8.43
N ILE A 259 -5.52 14.66 -9.35
CA ILE A 259 -4.73 14.24 -10.52
C ILE A 259 -4.95 15.09 -11.77
N GLY A 260 -5.79 16.12 -11.70
CA GLY A 260 -6.18 16.98 -12.80
C GLY A 260 -7.54 16.64 -13.41
N SER A 261 -8.17 17.63 -14.04
CA SER A 261 -9.57 17.61 -14.49
C SER A 261 -9.85 16.68 -15.68
N GLU A 262 -8.84 16.11 -16.31
CA GLU A 262 -9.04 15.16 -17.40
C GLU A 262 -9.76 13.90 -16.88
N PRO A 263 -10.81 13.43 -17.57
CA PRO A 263 -11.61 12.32 -17.09
C PRO A 263 -10.79 11.02 -17.03
N ILE A 264 -11.10 10.21 -16.03
CA ILE A 264 -10.60 8.82 -15.95
C ILE A 264 -11.42 8.01 -16.97
N ASP A 265 -10.72 7.12 -17.68
CA ASP A 265 -11.31 6.30 -18.73
C ASP A 265 -12.41 5.37 -18.18
N PRO A 266 -13.53 5.20 -18.87
CA PRO A 266 -14.59 4.28 -18.47
C PRO A 266 -14.13 2.84 -18.21
N VAL A 267 -13.06 2.38 -18.87
CA VAL A 267 -12.52 1.02 -18.61
C VAL A 267 -11.97 0.89 -17.20
N VAL A 268 -11.33 1.95 -16.67
CA VAL A 268 -10.83 1.98 -15.28
C VAL A 268 -12.01 2.05 -14.30
N ALA A 269 -13.05 2.80 -14.65
CA ALA A 269 -14.28 2.86 -13.87
C ALA A 269 -14.96 1.49 -13.78
N GLY A 270 -15.10 0.78 -14.89
CA GLY A 270 -15.66 -0.57 -14.92
C GLY A 270 -14.84 -1.58 -14.12
N TYR A 271 -13.52 -1.51 -14.19
CA TYR A 271 -12.62 -2.33 -13.37
C TYR A 271 -12.82 -2.06 -11.87
N TRP A 272 -12.86 -0.79 -11.46
CA TRP A 272 -13.15 -0.40 -10.08
C TRP A 272 -14.51 -0.92 -9.60
N ASP A 273 -15.57 -0.69 -10.38
CA ASP A 273 -16.93 -1.10 -10.03
C ASP A 273 -17.05 -2.64 -9.93
N THR A 274 -16.30 -3.39 -10.75
CA THR A 274 -16.21 -4.85 -10.64
C THR A 274 -15.62 -5.26 -9.29
N TRP A 275 -14.53 -4.61 -8.87
CA TRP A 275 -13.88 -4.92 -7.60
C TRP A 275 -14.71 -4.56 -6.38
N THR A 276 -15.37 -3.40 -6.38
CA THR A 276 -16.19 -2.95 -5.24
C THR A 276 -17.39 -3.86 -4.97
N GLN A 277 -17.80 -4.70 -5.93
CA GLN A 277 -18.83 -5.71 -5.73
C GLN A 277 -18.30 -7.02 -5.12
N ARG A 278 -17.00 -7.29 -5.17
CA ARG A 278 -16.43 -8.54 -4.67
C ARG A 278 -16.55 -8.69 -3.16
N PRO A 279 -16.92 -9.88 -2.67
CA PRO A 279 -16.98 -10.16 -1.23
C PRO A 279 -15.66 -9.94 -0.51
N SER A 280 -14.53 -10.31 -1.14
CA SER A 280 -13.17 -10.13 -0.61
C SER A 280 -12.83 -8.66 -0.37
N PHE A 281 -13.11 -7.80 -1.35
CA PHE A 281 -12.91 -6.35 -1.26
C PHE A 281 -13.72 -5.75 -0.10
N LYS A 282 -15.01 -6.07 -0.03
CA LYS A 282 -15.92 -5.59 1.04
C LYS A 282 -15.50 -6.09 2.41
N LYS A 283 -15.16 -7.39 2.53
CA LYS A 283 -14.77 -8.03 3.79
C LYS A 283 -13.49 -7.43 4.37
N LEU A 284 -12.50 -7.16 3.52
CA LEU A 284 -11.23 -6.60 3.95
C LEU A 284 -11.28 -5.08 4.16
N GLY A 285 -12.31 -4.40 3.64
CA GLY A 285 -12.39 -2.95 3.66
C GLY A 285 -11.18 -2.31 2.96
N VAL A 286 -10.89 -2.77 1.73
CA VAL A 286 -9.70 -2.32 0.98
C VAL A 286 -9.76 -0.81 0.76
N HIS A 287 -8.70 -0.09 1.17
CA HIS A 287 -8.60 1.37 1.18
C HIS A 287 -7.17 1.86 0.99
#